data_4af2c2d6df755b05da30caef8cc3f623
#
_entry.id   4af2c2d6df755b05da30caef8cc3f623
#
_cell.length_a   1.000
_cell.length_b   1.000
_cell.length_c   1.000
_cell.angle_alpha   90.00
_cell.angle_beta   90.00
_cell.angle_gamma   90.00
#
_symmetry.space_group_name_H-M   'P 1'
#
loop_
_entity.id
_entity.type
_entity.pdbx_description
1 polymer ?
#
loop_
_entity_poly.entity_id
_entity_poly.type
_entity_poly.pdbx_seq_one_letter_code
_entity_poly.pdbx_strand_id
1 'polypeptide(L)'
;MGRAFVPHHISDDSALGGSVIKNSLRFNSADNTYLSRSFASNGNRQTFTISCWVKKSHPTNRQVVMGQISSVGSNEDGFEFDGTQIRFYSYVGGSFVFNITTNSRYRDVNGWYHLVAVYDSPQATASNRAKVFVNGERVTDLATATYPSQNNSVGFLNTTTDELRIGNMLSLIHI
;
A
#
# COMPACT_ATOMS: atom_id res chain seq x y z
N MET A 1 24.16 40.57 -20.04
CA MET A 1 23.39 40.64 -18.78
C MET A 1 22.71 39.30 -18.53
N GLY A 2 23.28 38.46 -17.63
CA GLY A 2 22.74 37.19 -17.28
C GLY A 2 21.53 37.37 -16.34
N ARG A 3 20.38 36.81 -16.70
CA ARG A 3 19.24 36.69 -15.78
C ARG A 3 19.58 35.68 -14.69
N ALA A 4 19.66 36.12 -13.45
CA ALA A 4 19.72 35.23 -12.30
C ALA A 4 18.44 34.41 -12.26
N PHE A 5 18.57 33.09 -12.31
CA PHE A 5 17.49 32.16 -12.07
C PHE A 5 17.22 32.19 -10.56
N VAL A 6 16.17 32.87 -10.16
CA VAL A 6 15.69 32.75 -8.78
C VAL A 6 14.99 31.40 -8.70
N PRO A 7 15.47 30.45 -7.86
CA PRO A 7 14.74 29.23 -7.67
C PRO A 7 13.35 29.61 -7.16
N HIS A 8 12.34 29.19 -7.89
CA HIS A 8 10.96 29.35 -7.44
C HIS A 8 10.84 28.57 -6.13
N HIS A 9 10.86 29.30 -5.03
CA HIS A 9 10.34 28.79 -3.79
C HIS A 9 8.89 28.41 -4.10
N ILE A 10 8.58 27.12 -4.12
CA ILE A 10 7.21 26.66 -4.03
C ILE A 10 6.79 27.19 -2.67
N SER A 11 6.10 28.30 -2.67
CA SER A 11 5.50 28.88 -1.47
C SER A 11 4.65 27.79 -0.86
N ASP A 12 4.88 27.56 0.41
CA ASP A 12 4.04 26.79 1.31
C ASP A 12 2.58 27.04 0.91
N ASP A 13 1.92 26.07 0.26
CA ASP A 13 0.55 26.23 -0.21
C ASP A 13 -0.42 26.08 0.97
N SER A 14 -0.14 26.87 2.00
CA SER A 14 -1.00 27.03 3.17
C SER A 14 -2.35 27.65 2.82
N ALA A 15 -2.47 28.26 1.62
CA ALA A 15 -3.71 28.84 1.14
C ALA A 15 -4.83 27.80 0.92
N LEU A 16 -4.49 26.53 0.76
CA LEU A 16 -5.45 25.42 0.63
C LEU A 16 -5.60 24.60 1.91
N GLY A 17 -4.99 25.00 3.04
CA GLY A 17 -5.08 24.29 4.31
C GLY A 17 -4.38 22.93 4.33
N GLY A 18 -3.52 22.65 3.35
CA GLY A 18 -2.77 21.40 3.24
C GLY A 18 -1.59 21.37 4.20
N SER A 19 -1.42 20.29 4.94
CA SER A 19 -0.22 20.04 5.73
C SER A 19 0.95 19.71 4.81
N VAL A 20 2.05 20.47 4.92
CA VAL A 20 3.29 20.17 4.19
C VAL A 20 4.00 19.01 4.84
N ILE A 21 4.21 17.92 4.11
CA ILE A 21 5.03 16.80 4.56
C ILE A 21 6.50 17.20 4.38
N LYS A 22 7.19 17.51 5.48
CA LYS A 22 8.58 17.99 5.47
C LYS A 22 9.62 16.87 5.40
N ASN A 23 9.25 15.64 5.73
CA ASN A 23 10.16 14.52 5.86
C ASN A 23 9.63 13.28 5.14
N SER A 24 10.55 12.45 4.65
CA SER A 24 10.25 11.13 4.11
C SER A 24 11.17 10.09 4.73
N LEU A 25 10.72 8.84 4.78
CA LEU A 25 11.54 7.70 5.15
C LEU A 25 12.00 7.00 3.87
N ARG A 26 13.24 6.57 3.88
CA ARG A 26 13.80 5.70 2.85
C ARG A 26 14.05 4.33 3.47
N PHE A 27 13.51 3.30 2.83
CA PHE A 27 13.79 1.91 3.17
C PHE A 27 14.85 1.38 2.21
N ASN A 28 15.97 0.91 2.77
CA ASN A 28 17.07 0.35 1.98
C ASN A 28 16.97 -1.18 2.01
N SER A 29 16.84 -1.79 0.84
CA SER A 29 16.72 -3.24 0.70
C SER A 29 17.96 -3.99 1.20
N ALA A 30 19.15 -3.42 1.00
CA ALA A 30 20.40 -4.05 1.44
C ALA A 30 20.50 -4.18 2.97
N ASP A 31 19.85 -3.27 3.71
CA ASP A 31 19.90 -3.22 5.17
C ASP A 31 18.65 -3.82 5.82
N ASN A 32 17.72 -4.36 5.03
CA ASN A 32 16.43 -4.90 5.50
C ASN A 32 15.66 -3.91 6.40
N THR A 33 15.72 -2.62 6.09
CA THR A 33 15.09 -1.58 6.90
C THR A 33 13.57 -1.61 6.76
N TYR A 34 12.86 -1.53 7.87
CA TYR A 34 11.39 -1.45 7.93
C TYR A 34 10.95 -0.77 9.24
N LEU A 35 9.71 -0.32 9.27
CA LEU A 35 9.03 0.01 10.52
C LEU A 35 8.11 -1.13 10.90
N SER A 36 8.02 -1.44 12.19
CA SER A 36 7.09 -2.45 12.68
C SER A 36 6.26 -1.94 13.86
N ARG A 37 5.09 -2.53 14.01
CA ARG A 37 4.21 -2.30 15.14
C ARG A 37 3.48 -3.58 15.52
N SER A 38 3.56 -3.95 16.79
CA SER A 38 2.70 -4.95 17.41
C SER A 38 1.47 -4.29 18.03
N PHE A 39 0.32 -4.93 17.92
CA PHE A 39 -0.93 -4.43 18.48
C PHE A 39 -1.23 -5.16 19.81
N ALA A 40 -1.68 -4.40 20.83
CA ALA A 40 -2.11 -4.97 22.11
C ALA A 40 -3.50 -5.63 22.02
N SER A 41 -4.32 -5.24 21.05
CA SER A 41 -5.64 -5.82 20.77
C SER A 41 -5.91 -5.79 19.29
N ASN A 42 -6.78 -6.69 18.81
CA ASN A 42 -7.20 -6.66 17.40
C ASN A 42 -7.93 -5.36 17.09
N GLY A 43 -7.59 -4.74 15.97
CA GLY A 43 -8.31 -3.60 15.42
C GLY A 43 -9.51 -4.01 14.57
N ASN A 44 -10.09 -3.05 13.86
CA ASN A 44 -11.16 -3.33 12.91
C ASN A 44 -10.58 -4.04 11.68
N ARG A 45 -11.05 -5.26 11.45
CA ARG A 45 -10.61 -6.13 10.35
C ARG A 45 -11.60 -6.17 9.18
N GLN A 46 -12.73 -5.49 9.30
CA GLN A 46 -13.78 -5.42 8.27
C GLN A 46 -13.83 -4.07 7.55
N THR A 47 -13.35 -3.02 8.24
CA THR A 47 -13.38 -1.65 7.69
C THR A 47 -12.11 -0.92 8.08
N PHE A 48 -11.28 -0.56 7.09
CA PHE A 48 -10.08 0.26 7.29
C PHE A 48 -9.61 0.89 5.97
N THR A 49 -8.74 1.87 6.10
CA THR A 49 -8.09 2.54 4.96
C THR A 49 -6.60 2.64 5.22
N ILE A 50 -5.81 2.34 4.20
CA ILE A 50 -4.38 2.61 4.14
C ILE A 50 -4.19 3.76 3.16
N SER A 51 -3.50 4.83 3.56
CA SER A 51 -3.21 5.97 2.70
C SER A 51 -1.77 6.41 2.90
N CYS A 52 -1.01 6.55 1.82
CA CYS A 52 0.38 6.97 1.89
C CYS A 52 0.86 7.60 0.59
N TRP A 53 1.89 8.45 0.71
CA TRP A 53 2.70 8.85 -0.41
C TRP A 53 3.92 7.94 -0.49
N VAL A 54 4.19 7.40 -1.67
CA VAL A 54 5.29 6.47 -1.89
C VAL A 54 6.01 6.80 -3.19
N LYS A 55 7.33 6.62 -3.16
CA LYS A 55 8.19 6.69 -4.33
C LYS A 55 8.87 5.34 -4.51
N LYS A 56 8.77 4.76 -5.70
CA LYS A 56 9.42 3.48 -6.01
C LYS A 56 10.93 3.62 -6.01
N SER A 57 11.63 2.62 -5.52
CA SER A 57 13.10 2.53 -5.61
C SER A 57 13.57 1.74 -6.83
N HIS A 58 12.71 0.88 -7.39
CA HIS A 58 13.01 0.06 -8.56
C HIS A 58 11.79 -0.07 -9.49
N PRO A 59 11.96 -0.03 -10.83
CA PRO A 59 10.82 0.01 -11.76
C PRO A 59 10.01 -1.29 -11.81
N THR A 60 10.63 -2.44 -11.57
CA THR A 60 10.02 -3.76 -11.78
C THR A 60 10.05 -4.71 -10.58
N ASN A 61 10.81 -4.40 -9.51
CA ASN A 61 10.85 -5.26 -8.34
C ASN A 61 9.58 -5.14 -7.51
N ARG A 62 9.24 -6.20 -6.78
CA ARG A 62 8.21 -6.19 -5.74
C ARG A 62 8.64 -5.24 -4.62
N GLN A 63 7.78 -4.34 -4.18
CA GLN A 63 8.05 -3.38 -3.12
C GLN A 63 6.83 -3.26 -2.21
N VAL A 64 6.98 -3.71 -0.97
CA VAL A 64 5.89 -3.71 0.00
C VAL A 64 5.72 -2.32 0.59
N VAL A 65 4.52 -1.77 0.47
CA VAL A 65 4.14 -0.53 1.14
C VAL A 65 3.79 -0.83 2.60
N MET A 66 2.88 -1.76 2.82
CA MET A 66 2.45 -2.20 4.14
C MET A 66 1.97 -3.64 4.08
N GLY A 67 2.29 -4.42 5.11
CA GLY A 67 1.80 -5.78 5.20
C GLY A 67 1.95 -6.39 6.59
N GLN A 68 1.24 -7.47 6.81
CA GLN A 68 1.34 -8.32 7.99
C GLN A 68 1.36 -9.78 7.54
N ILE A 69 2.28 -10.55 8.07
CA ILE A 69 2.53 -11.91 7.66
C ILE A 69 2.66 -12.83 8.88
N SER A 70 1.94 -13.93 8.88
CA SER A 70 2.03 -14.96 9.93
C SER A 70 2.93 -16.13 9.54
N SER A 71 2.91 -16.50 8.26
CA SER A 71 3.85 -17.51 7.75
C SER A 71 4.09 -17.31 6.27
N VAL A 72 5.36 -17.38 5.87
CA VAL A 72 5.78 -17.16 4.48
C VAL A 72 5.05 -18.09 3.53
N GLY A 73 4.42 -17.51 2.51
CA GLY A 73 3.77 -18.24 1.41
C GLY A 73 2.42 -18.86 1.74
N SER A 74 1.90 -18.66 2.96
CA SER A 74 0.63 -19.27 3.35
C SER A 74 -0.38 -18.30 3.96
N ASN A 75 0.11 -17.27 4.67
CA ASN A 75 -0.75 -16.39 5.45
C ASN A 75 -0.18 -14.98 5.46
N GLU A 76 -0.68 -14.13 4.58
CA GLU A 76 -0.22 -12.74 4.45
C GLU A 76 -1.32 -11.80 3.95
N ASP A 77 -1.33 -10.60 4.47
CA ASP A 77 -2.11 -9.48 3.94
C ASP A 77 -1.14 -8.39 3.49
N GLY A 78 -1.37 -7.79 2.34
CA GLY A 78 -0.43 -6.81 1.81
C GLY A 78 -1.03 -5.75 0.91
N PHE A 79 -0.35 -4.60 0.91
CA PHE A 79 -0.51 -3.53 -0.05
C PHE A 79 0.86 -3.19 -0.62
N GLU A 80 1.07 -3.33 -1.92
CA GLU A 80 2.39 -3.35 -2.52
C GLU A 80 2.42 -2.97 -4.00
N PHE A 81 3.62 -2.69 -4.49
CA PHE A 81 3.92 -2.85 -5.91
C PHE A 81 4.34 -4.30 -6.16
N ASP A 82 3.53 -5.04 -6.88
CA ASP A 82 3.88 -6.37 -7.40
C ASP A 82 4.53 -6.20 -8.79
N GLY A 83 5.83 -6.05 -8.79
CA GLY A 83 6.55 -5.63 -9.98
C GLY A 83 6.13 -4.23 -10.44
N THR A 84 5.44 -4.16 -11.58
CA THR A 84 4.95 -2.90 -12.14
C THR A 84 3.51 -2.56 -11.79
N GLN A 85 2.78 -3.48 -11.17
CA GLN A 85 1.36 -3.34 -10.81
C GLN A 85 1.22 -2.98 -9.33
N ILE A 86 0.10 -2.43 -8.95
CA ILE A 86 -0.27 -2.26 -7.53
C ILE A 86 -1.20 -3.41 -7.17
N ARG A 87 -0.93 -4.05 -6.03
CA ARG A 87 -1.72 -5.15 -5.50
C ARG A 87 -2.14 -4.88 -4.06
N PHE A 88 -3.42 -5.11 -3.78
CA PHE A 88 -3.99 -5.12 -2.43
C PHE A 88 -4.68 -6.47 -2.23
N TYR A 89 -4.27 -7.24 -1.21
CA TYR A 89 -4.69 -8.62 -1.11
C TYR A 89 -4.68 -9.15 0.33
N SER A 90 -5.41 -10.25 0.52
CA SER A 90 -5.33 -11.13 1.68
C SER A 90 -5.21 -12.56 1.19
N TYR A 91 -4.19 -13.26 1.67
CA TYR A 91 -3.86 -14.65 1.31
C TYR A 91 -3.83 -15.48 2.58
N VAL A 92 -4.67 -16.50 2.66
CA VAL A 92 -4.87 -17.32 3.87
C VAL A 92 -4.96 -18.79 3.49
N GLY A 93 -4.17 -19.63 4.14
CA GLY A 93 -4.22 -21.07 3.93
C GLY A 93 -3.94 -21.50 2.49
N GLY A 94 -3.09 -20.79 1.76
CA GLY A 94 -2.76 -21.12 0.38
C GLY A 94 -3.74 -20.57 -0.67
N SER A 95 -4.68 -19.70 -0.30
CA SER A 95 -5.68 -19.15 -1.22
C SER A 95 -5.93 -17.65 -0.98
N PHE A 96 -6.25 -16.92 -2.06
CA PHE A 96 -6.65 -15.52 -1.92
C PHE A 96 -8.07 -15.42 -1.36
N VAL A 97 -8.19 -14.74 -0.22
CA VAL A 97 -9.47 -14.26 0.31
C VAL A 97 -9.99 -13.11 -0.53
N PHE A 98 -9.10 -12.20 -0.91
CA PHE A 98 -9.30 -11.21 -1.96
C PHE A 98 -7.98 -10.87 -2.63
N ASN A 99 -8.05 -10.41 -3.87
CA ASN A 99 -6.90 -9.93 -4.63
C ASN A 99 -7.36 -8.88 -5.65
N ILE A 100 -6.95 -7.64 -5.43
CA ILE A 100 -7.18 -6.51 -6.32
C ILE A 100 -5.83 -6.13 -6.90
N THR A 101 -5.61 -6.43 -8.17
CA THR A 101 -4.37 -6.09 -8.89
C THR A 101 -4.70 -5.19 -10.07
N THR A 102 -4.02 -4.05 -10.18
CA THR A 102 -4.24 -3.09 -11.26
C THR A 102 -3.76 -3.63 -12.59
N ASN A 103 -4.42 -3.27 -13.69
CA ASN A 103 -3.92 -3.55 -15.04
C ASN A 103 -2.84 -2.53 -15.45
N SER A 104 -2.98 -1.28 -15.02
CA SER A 104 -2.00 -0.21 -15.24
C SER A 104 -0.63 -0.54 -14.69
N ARG A 105 0.41 -0.01 -15.34
CA ARG A 105 1.81 -0.26 -15.02
C ARG A 105 2.50 0.98 -14.45
N TYR A 106 2.98 0.90 -13.22
CA TYR A 106 3.63 1.96 -12.46
C TYR A 106 5.15 1.73 -12.46
N ARG A 107 5.86 2.36 -13.40
CA ARG A 107 7.31 2.16 -13.62
C ARG A 107 8.16 3.37 -13.27
N ASP A 108 7.53 4.53 -13.11
CA ASP A 108 8.24 5.75 -12.79
C ASP A 108 8.81 5.69 -11.37
N VAL A 109 10.14 5.79 -11.28
CA VAL A 109 10.88 5.84 -10.02
C VAL A 109 11.20 7.28 -9.59
N ASN A 110 10.87 8.27 -10.43
CA ASN A 110 11.13 9.68 -10.13
C ASN A 110 9.92 10.39 -9.53
N GLY A 111 8.71 9.90 -9.84
CA GLY A 111 7.46 10.46 -9.35
C GLY A 111 7.03 9.91 -7.99
N TRP A 112 6.24 10.70 -7.27
CA TRP A 112 5.50 10.26 -6.10
C TRP A 112 4.13 9.74 -6.51
N TYR A 113 3.71 8.66 -5.89
CA TYR A 113 2.35 8.11 -5.99
C TYR A 113 1.63 8.32 -4.67
N HIS A 114 0.45 8.91 -4.71
CA HIS A 114 -0.50 8.83 -3.60
C HIS A 114 -1.30 7.54 -3.75
N LEU A 115 -1.09 6.60 -2.86
CA LEU A 115 -1.76 5.31 -2.87
C LEU A 115 -2.77 5.23 -1.74
N VAL A 116 -3.98 4.78 -2.07
CA VAL A 116 -5.01 4.51 -1.06
C VAL A 116 -5.61 3.13 -1.33
N ALA A 117 -5.62 2.28 -0.30
CA ALA A 117 -6.34 1.01 -0.28
C ALA A 117 -7.47 1.11 0.75
N VAL A 118 -8.69 0.81 0.33
CA VAL A 118 -9.88 0.81 1.18
C VAL A 118 -10.42 -0.61 1.25
N TYR A 119 -10.57 -1.13 2.46
CA TYR A 119 -11.28 -2.36 2.75
C TYR A 119 -12.56 -2.03 3.52
N ASP A 120 -13.70 -2.48 3.00
CA ASP A 120 -15.03 -2.21 3.56
C ASP A 120 -15.94 -3.39 3.24
N SER A 121 -15.69 -4.53 3.88
CA SER A 121 -16.35 -5.80 3.57
C SER A 121 -17.87 -5.82 3.83
N PRO A 122 -18.46 -4.99 4.71
CA PRO A 122 -19.92 -4.90 4.87
C PRO A 122 -20.68 -4.44 3.63
N GLN A 123 -20.03 -3.82 2.66
CA GLN A 123 -20.68 -3.33 1.44
C GLN A 123 -21.46 -4.43 0.70
N ALA A 124 -22.69 -4.11 0.27
CA ALA A 124 -23.53 -5.03 -0.49
C ALA A 124 -22.89 -5.36 -1.84
N THR A 125 -22.37 -4.35 -2.55
CA THR A 125 -21.73 -4.51 -3.86
C THR A 125 -20.30 -5.01 -3.69
N ALA A 126 -19.95 -6.14 -4.28
CA ALA A 126 -18.64 -6.78 -4.16
C ALA A 126 -17.47 -5.83 -4.51
N SER A 127 -17.58 -5.09 -5.63
CA SER A 127 -16.54 -4.15 -6.08
C SER A 127 -16.33 -2.95 -5.14
N ASN A 128 -17.19 -2.74 -4.17
CA ASN A 128 -17.04 -1.71 -3.15
C ASN A 128 -16.34 -2.22 -1.86
N ARG A 129 -16.17 -3.54 -1.73
CA ARG A 129 -15.57 -4.15 -0.53
C ARG A 129 -14.05 -3.99 -0.44
N ALA A 130 -13.38 -3.95 -1.60
CA ALA A 130 -11.95 -3.68 -1.67
C ALA A 130 -11.67 -2.76 -2.87
N LYS A 131 -11.01 -1.63 -2.63
CA LYS A 131 -10.76 -0.59 -3.64
C LYS A 131 -9.34 -0.09 -3.53
N VAL A 132 -8.75 0.26 -4.67
CA VAL A 132 -7.46 0.94 -4.77
C VAL A 132 -7.63 2.27 -5.49
N PHE A 133 -6.98 3.29 -4.99
CA PHE A 133 -6.91 4.60 -5.62
C PHE A 133 -5.45 4.97 -5.82
N VAL A 134 -5.17 5.62 -6.93
CA VAL A 134 -3.85 6.15 -7.28
C VAL A 134 -4.00 7.61 -7.66
N ASN A 135 -3.27 8.49 -6.99
CA ASN A 135 -3.31 9.94 -7.22
C ASN A 135 -4.73 10.53 -7.15
N GLY A 136 -5.57 10.01 -6.24
CA GLY A 136 -6.94 10.45 -6.03
C GLY A 136 -7.99 9.76 -6.90
N GLU A 137 -7.60 9.02 -7.94
CA GLU A 137 -8.51 8.35 -8.84
C GLU A 137 -8.69 6.87 -8.48
N ARG A 138 -9.94 6.39 -8.45
CA ARG A 138 -10.25 4.98 -8.26
C ARG A 138 -9.80 4.18 -9.48
N VAL A 139 -9.00 3.13 -9.24
CA VAL A 139 -8.61 2.19 -10.29
C VAL A 139 -9.75 1.21 -10.52
N THR A 140 -10.31 1.23 -11.73
CA THR A 140 -11.39 0.33 -12.16
C THR A 140 -10.94 -0.69 -13.21
N ASP A 141 -9.83 -0.41 -13.90
CA ASP A 141 -9.18 -1.33 -14.83
C ASP A 141 -8.24 -2.26 -14.06
N LEU A 142 -8.71 -3.48 -13.81
CA LEU A 142 -8.05 -4.47 -12.95
C LEU A 142 -7.62 -5.70 -13.74
N ALA A 143 -6.38 -6.11 -13.56
CA ALA A 143 -5.87 -7.39 -14.07
C ALA A 143 -6.42 -8.57 -13.26
N THR A 144 -6.64 -8.36 -11.94
CA THR A 144 -7.30 -9.32 -11.07
C THR A 144 -8.29 -8.59 -10.17
N ALA A 145 -9.50 -9.13 -10.06
CA ALA A 145 -10.60 -8.57 -9.29
C ALA A 145 -11.32 -9.66 -8.49
N THR A 146 -10.62 -10.30 -7.56
CA THR A 146 -11.22 -11.21 -6.58
C THR A 146 -11.62 -10.40 -5.36
N TYR A 147 -12.92 -10.24 -5.13
CA TYR A 147 -13.45 -9.47 -4.01
C TYR A 147 -13.75 -10.35 -2.80
N PRO A 148 -13.59 -9.84 -1.56
CA PRO A 148 -13.94 -10.60 -0.37
C PRO A 148 -15.44 -10.85 -0.28
N SER A 149 -15.83 -11.91 0.43
CA SER A 149 -17.23 -12.12 0.81
C SER A 149 -17.75 -10.97 1.68
N GLN A 150 -19.06 -10.73 1.67
CA GLN A 150 -19.65 -9.70 2.54
C GLN A 150 -19.39 -10.02 4.01
N ASN A 151 -19.07 -9.00 4.81
CA ASN A 151 -18.72 -9.10 6.23
C ASN A 151 -17.47 -9.94 6.53
N ASN A 152 -16.65 -10.23 5.53
CA ASN A 152 -15.41 -10.96 5.74
C ASN A 152 -14.37 -10.09 6.48
N SER A 153 -13.66 -10.68 7.42
CA SER A 153 -12.49 -10.05 8.06
C SER A 153 -11.23 -10.36 7.26
N VAL A 154 -10.32 -9.38 7.10
CA VAL A 154 -8.98 -9.69 6.58
C VAL A 154 -8.26 -10.71 7.46
N GLY A 155 -7.31 -11.44 6.88
CA GLY A 155 -6.62 -12.52 7.58
C GLY A 155 -5.75 -12.04 8.73
N PHE A 156 -4.86 -11.11 8.45
CA PHE A 156 -3.76 -10.75 9.35
C PHE A 156 -3.66 -9.25 9.67
N LEU A 157 -4.03 -8.33 8.76
CA LEU A 157 -4.00 -6.90 9.05
C LEU A 157 -4.85 -6.57 10.26
N ASN A 158 -4.30 -5.72 11.15
CA ASN A 158 -4.93 -5.30 12.42
C ASN A 158 -5.13 -6.45 13.44
N THR A 159 -4.29 -7.47 13.43
CA THR A 159 -4.31 -8.56 14.43
C THR A 159 -3.15 -8.43 15.42
N THR A 160 -3.29 -9.11 16.57
CA THR A 160 -2.23 -9.21 17.59
C THR A 160 -1.22 -10.31 17.32
N THR A 161 -1.47 -11.17 16.32
CA THR A 161 -0.67 -12.40 16.09
C THR A 161 0.71 -12.10 15.56
N ASP A 162 0.85 -11.03 14.76
CA ASP A 162 2.09 -10.72 14.06
C ASP A 162 2.30 -9.21 13.96
N GLU A 163 3.52 -8.80 13.63
CA GLU A 163 3.85 -7.39 13.44
C GLU A 163 3.32 -6.85 12.11
N LEU A 164 2.63 -5.73 12.18
CA LEU A 164 2.42 -4.89 11.01
C LEU A 164 3.74 -4.26 10.59
N ARG A 165 4.09 -4.33 9.31
CA ARG A 165 5.33 -3.77 8.77
C ARG A 165 5.07 -2.78 7.64
N ILE A 166 5.91 -1.77 7.56
CA ILE A 166 5.98 -0.79 6.48
C ILE A 166 7.37 -0.88 5.85
N GLY A 167 7.44 -0.99 4.52
CA GLY A 167 8.68 -1.07 3.75
C GLY A 167 9.22 -2.48 3.55
N ASN A 168 8.75 -3.47 4.30
CA ASN A 168 9.14 -4.87 4.15
C ASN A 168 8.04 -5.82 4.62
N MET A 169 8.03 -7.03 4.11
CA MET A 169 7.36 -8.21 4.68
C MET A 169 8.40 -9.30 4.90
N LEU A 170 8.18 -10.19 5.87
CA LEU A 170 8.99 -11.40 6.06
C LEU A 170 8.86 -12.32 4.83
N SER A 171 9.51 -11.96 3.75
CA SER A 171 9.58 -12.78 2.55
C SER A 171 11.03 -12.89 2.10
N LEU A 172 11.39 -14.06 1.59
CA LEU A 172 12.72 -14.39 1.07
C LEU A 172 13.13 -13.56 -0.18
N ILE A 173 12.32 -12.61 -0.61
CA ILE A 173 12.63 -11.74 -1.75
C ILE A 173 12.84 -10.34 -1.22
N HIS A 174 14.10 -10.02 -0.98
CA HIS A 174 14.53 -8.66 -0.67
C HIS A 174 14.43 -7.78 -1.90
N ILE A 175 13.97 -6.59 -1.69
CA ILE A 175 13.85 -5.54 -2.70
C ILE A 175 15.14 -4.73 -2.72
#